data_f22bdf86306e3182c0a1e599c60cfb14
#
_entry.id   f22bdf86306e3182c0a1e599c60cfb14
#
_cell.length_a   1.000
_cell.length_b   1.000
_cell.length_c   1.000
_cell.angle_alpha   90.00
_cell.angle_beta   90.00
_cell.angle_gamma   90.00
#
_symmetry.space_group_name_H-M   'P 1'
#
loop_
_entity.id
_entity.type
_entity.pdbx_description
1 polymer ?
#
loop_
_entity_poly.entity_id
_entity_poly.type
_entity_poly.pdbx_seq_one_letter_code
_entity_poly.pdbx_strand_id
1 'polypeptide(L)' 'DFLNIDVEGAEMKVLKKLNFEIYDPNLICIEILGYRDLNHNDREAKIKDDEIFKYLVGKNYKKVWSGSSYCSHLFIKT' A
#
# COMPACT_ATOMS: atom_id res chain seq x y z
N ASP A 1 12.95 9.92 1.21
CA ASP A 1 11.78 10.26 2.02
C ASP A 1 10.89 9.06 2.24
N PHE A 2 10.39 8.94 3.44
CA PHE A 2 9.63 7.79 3.88
C PHE A 2 8.27 8.25 4.41
N LEU A 3 7.20 7.62 3.93
CA LEU A 3 5.85 7.87 4.39
C LEU A 3 5.28 6.60 5.01
N ASN A 4 4.82 6.69 6.25
CA ASN A 4 4.17 5.59 6.94
C ASN A 4 2.70 5.94 7.17
N ILE A 5 1.79 5.11 6.65
CA ILE A 5 0.35 5.31 6.78
C ILE A 5 -0.26 4.14 7.53
N ASP A 6 -0.73 4.40 8.75
CA ASP A 6 -1.34 3.40 9.62
C ASP A 6 -2.53 4.05 10.34
N VAL A 7 -3.65 4.15 9.64
CA VAL A 7 -4.85 4.85 10.14
C VAL A 7 -6.10 3.96 10.10
N GLU A 8 -5.91 2.68 10.29
CA GLU A 8 -6.95 1.65 10.47
C GLU A 8 -8.19 1.85 9.57
N GLY A 9 -8.02 1.56 8.28
CA GLY A 9 -9.13 1.62 7.33
C GLY A 9 -9.36 2.95 6.65
N ALA A 10 -8.61 4.00 7.03
CA ALA A 10 -8.72 5.31 6.40
C ALA A 10 -7.56 5.63 5.44
N GLU A 11 -6.75 4.63 5.10
CA GLU A 11 -5.56 4.80 4.26
C GLU A 11 -5.87 5.45 2.92
N MET A 12 -6.95 5.02 2.29
CA MET A 12 -7.33 5.55 0.98
C MET A 12 -7.70 7.04 1.04
N LYS A 13 -8.36 7.46 2.12
CA LYS A 13 -8.68 8.87 2.34
C LYS A 13 -7.42 9.70 2.50
N VAL A 14 -6.44 9.18 3.24
CA VAL A 14 -5.16 9.86 3.44
C VAL A 14 -4.42 9.97 2.11
N LEU A 15 -4.35 8.88 1.34
CA LEU A 15 -3.67 8.87 0.06
C LEU A 15 -4.26 9.88 -0.93
N LYS A 16 -5.58 9.97 -0.98
CA LYS A 16 -6.25 10.91 -1.90
C LYS A 16 -6.01 12.36 -1.54
N LYS A 17 -5.73 12.66 -0.27
CA LYS A 17 -5.43 14.02 0.18
C LYS A 17 -3.98 14.41 -0.09
N LEU A 18 -3.09 13.45 -0.33
CA LEU A 18 -1.70 13.75 -0.61
C LEU A 18 -1.56 14.26 -2.04
N ASN A 19 -0.80 15.32 -2.20
CA ASN A 19 -0.44 15.82 -3.52
C ASN A 19 0.93 15.23 -3.88
N PHE A 20 0.92 14.16 -4.67
CA PHE A 20 2.13 13.47 -5.07
C PHE A 20 3.02 14.27 -6.01
N GLU A 21 2.52 15.37 -6.57
CA GLU A 21 3.34 16.26 -7.38
C GLU A 21 4.26 17.12 -6.51
N ILE A 22 3.80 17.45 -5.30
CA ILE A 22 4.56 18.25 -4.33
C ILE A 22 5.26 17.35 -3.33
N TYR A 23 4.52 16.40 -2.75
CA TYR A 23 5.01 15.47 -1.76
C TYR A 23 5.23 14.12 -2.42
N ASP A 24 6.48 13.78 -2.68
CA ASP A 24 6.86 12.66 -3.53
C ASP A 24 7.78 11.69 -2.76
N PRO A 25 7.23 10.93 -1.81
CA PRO A 25 8.05 10.00 -1.03
C PRO A 25 8.60 8.88 -1.89
N ASN A 26 9.84 8.49 -1.64
CA ASN A 26 10.46 7.37 -2.34
C ASN A 26 9.98 6.03 -1.81
N LEU A 27 9.52 6.00 -0.57
CA LEU A 27 9.16 4.79 0.15
C LEU A 27 7.86 5.01 0.91
N ILE A 28 6.89 4.12 0.72
CA ILE A 28 5.62 4.16 1.44
C ILE A 28 5.41 2.84 2.16
N CYS A 29 5.21 2.90 3.47
CA CYS A 29 4.75 1.77 4.26
C CYS A 29 3.28 2.00 4.60
N ILE A 30 2.41 1.10 4.17
CA ILE A 30 0.98 1.29 4.32
C ILE A 30 0.31 0.01 4.82
N GLU A 31 -0.68 0.17 5.68
CA GLU A 31 -1.49 -0.94 6.16
C GLU A 31 -2.65 -1.17 5.21
N ILE A 32 -2.81 -2.43 4.78
CA ILE A 32 -3.95 -2.86 3.96
C ILE A 32 -4.55 -4.07 4.66
N LEU A 33 -5.72 -3.89 5.24
CA LEU A 33 -6.39 -4.93 6.02
C LEU A 33 -7.24 -5.86 5.15
N GLY A 34 -7.57 -7.03 5.70
CA GLY A 34 -8.53 -7.93 5.07
C GLY A 34 -7.94 -9.14 4.36
N TYR A 35 -6.62 -9.26 4.32
CA TYR A 35 -5.98 -10.36 3.58
C TYR A 35 -5.18 -11.33 4.44
N ARG A 36 -5.07 -11.06 5.74
CA ARG A 36 -4.21 -11.84 6.64
C ARG A 36 -4.63 -13.30 6.81
N ASP A 37 -5.93 -13.57 6.69
CA ASP A 37 -6.47 -14.93 6.91
C ASP A 37 -6.51 -15.77 5.64
N LEU A 38 -6.06 -15.24 4.52
CA LEU A 38 -5.98 -15.96 3.26
C LEU A 38 -4.67 -16.72 3.15
N ASN A 39 -4.63 -17.77 2.33
CA ASN A 39 -3.37 -18.44 2.05
C ASN A 39 -2.47 -17.56 1.18
N HIS A 40 -1.20 -17.90 1.07
CA HIS A 40 -0.21 -17.05 0.38
C HIS A 40 -0.61 -16.70 -1.07
N ASN A 41 -1.05 -17.71 -1.82
CA ASN A 41 -1.40 -17.48 -3.22
C ASN A 41 -2.61 -16.58 -3.36
N ASP A 42 -3.62 -16.76 -2.52
CA ASP A 42 -4.82 -15.93 -2.54
C ASP A 42 -4.54 -14.50 -2.11
N ARG A 43 -3.64 -14.32 -1.14
CA ARG A 43 -3.21 -12.98 -0.69
C ARG A 43 -2.62 -12.19 -1.84
N GLU A 44 -1.67 -12.79 -2.55
CA GLU A 44 -0.99 -12.11 -3.66
C GLU A 44 -1.94 -11.78 -4.81
N ALA A 45 -2.88 -12.67 -5.09
CA ALA A 45 -3.86 -12.43 -6.15
C ALA A 45 -4.84 -11.32 -5.77
N LYS A 46 -5.33 -11.33 -4.53
CA LYS A 46 -6.35 -10.37 -4.11
C LYS A 46 -5.79 -8.99 -3.80
N ILE A 47 -4.56 -8.90 -3.28
CA ILE A 47 -3.96 -7.60 -2.99
C ILE A 47 -3.82 -6.76 -4.26
N LYS A 48 -3.58 -7.38 -5.39
CA LYS A 48 -3.44 -6.69 -6.67
C LYS A 48 -4.75 -6.04 -7.14
N ASP A 49 -5.88 -6.52 -6.64
CA ASP A 49 -7.19 -5.94 -6.94
C ASP A 49 -7.64 -4.92 -5.90
N ASP A 50 -6.87 -4.75 -4.82
CA ASP A 50 -7.20 -3.78 -3.78
C ASP A 50 -7.05 -2.36 -4.32
N GLU A 51 -7.97 -1.47 -3.93
CA GLU A 51 -7.98 -0.09 -4.43
C GLU A 51 -6.72 0.69 -4.02
N ILE A 52 -6.15 0.39 -2.84
CA ILE A 52 -4.92 1.04 -2.38
C ILE A 52 -3.76 0.61 -3.27
N PHE A 53 -3.64 -0.68 -3.55
CA PHE A 53 -2.61 -1.20 -4.43
C PHE A 53 -2.70 -0.55 -5.82
N LYS A 54 -3.89 -0.54 -6.39
CA LYS A 54 -4.11 0.05 -7.72
C LYS A 54 -3.80 1.54 -7.74
N TYR A 55 -4.16 2.25 -6.67
CA TYR A 55 -3.90 3.68 -6.57
C TYR A 55 -2.40 3.97 -6.56
N LEU A 56 -1.64 3.21 -5.77
CA LEU A 56 -0.19 3.41 -5.67
C LEU A 56 0.52 3.01 -6.97
N VAL A 57 0.09 1.93 -7.62
CA VAL A 57 0.64 1.56 -8.92
C VAL A 57 0.38 2.66 -9.95
N GLY A 58 -0.79 3.27 -9.91
CA GLY A 58 -1.11 4.41 -10.79
C GLY A 58 -0.27 5.65 -10.51
N LYS A 59 0.34 5.74 -9.34
CA LYS A 59 1.27 6.81 -8.96
C LYS A 59 2.73 6.42 -9.13
N ASN A 60 3.00 5.33 -9.84
CA ASN A 60 4.35 4.84 -10.15
C ASN A 60 5.08 4.24 -8.95
N TYR A 61 4.33 3.55 -8.09
CA TYR A 61 4.90 2.79 -6.98
C TYR A 61 4.80 1.31 -7.24
N LYS A 62 5.69 0.54 -6.63
CA LYS A 62 5.75 -0.90 -6.77
C LYS A 62 5.83 -1.52 -5.38
N LYS A 63 4.99 -2.52 -5.09
CA LYS A 63 5.06 -3.24 -3.83
C LYS A 63 6.28 -4.17 -3.85
N VAL A 64 7.15 -4.03 -2.85
CA VAL A 64 8.38 -4.81 -2.76
C VAL A 64 8.41 -5.73 -1.55
N TRP A 65 7.54 -5.54 -0.58
CA TRP A 65 7.55 -6.35 0.64
C TRP A 65 6.19 -6.34 1.32
N SER A 66 5.85 -7.45 1.95
CA SER A 66 4.67 -7.56 2.80
C SER A 66 5.10 -8.21 4.10
N GLY A 67 4.57 -7.71 5.22
CA GLY A 67 4.87 -8.26 6.54
C GLY A 67 4.33 -9.67 6.73
N SER A 68 4.83 -10.38 7.74
CA SER A 68 4.43 -11.76 8.02
C SER A 68 2.94 -11.91 8.30
N SER A 69 2.32 -10.89 8.92
CA SER A 69 0.87 -10.87 9.17
C SER A 69 0.07 -10.44 7.94
N TYR A 70 0.76 -10.02 6.88
CA TYR A 70 0.17 -9.52 5.64
C TYR A 70 -0.75 -8.32 5.84
N CYS A 71 -0.43 -7.48 6.82
CA CYS A 71 -1.15 -6.23 7.06
C CYS A 71 -0.35 -5.02 6.61
N SER A 72 0.97 -5.05 6.78
CA SER A 72 1.86 -3.95 6.40
C SER A 72 2.54 -4.26 5.09
N HIS A 73 2.56 -3.30 4.17
CA HIS A 73 3.13 -3.46 2.84
C HIS A 73 4.03 -2.29 2.51
N LEU A 74 5.15 -2.60 1.87
CA LEU A 74 6.15 -1.61 1.51
C LEU A 74 6.14 -1.38 0.00
N PHE A 75 6.00 -0.12 -0.39
CA PHE A 75 6.01 0.30 -1.79
C PHE A 75 7.18 1.24 -2.03
N ILE A 76 7.84 1.07 -3.16
CA ILE A 76 8.89 1.99 -3.58
C ILE A 76 8.51 2.67 -4.89
N LYS A 77 9.00 3.89 -5.07
CA LYS A 77 8.79 4.62 -6.30
C LYS A 77 9.63 4.02 -7.43
N THR A 78 9.02 3.85 -8.58
CA THR A 78 9.72 3.34 -9.77
C THR A 78 10.21 4.44 -10.70
#